data_e6537c4da16bac5f737197643a0b7544
#
_entry.id   e6537c4da16bac5f737197643a0b7544
#
_cell.length_a   1.000
_cell.length_b   1.000
_cell.length_c   1.000
_cell.angle_alpha   90.00
_cell.angle_beta   90.00
_cell.angle_gamma   90.00
#
_symmetry.space_group_name_H-M   'P 1'
#
loop_
_entity.id
_entity.type
_entity.pdbx_description
1 polymer ?
#
loop_
_entity_poly.entity_id
_entity_poly.type
_entity_poly.pdbx_seq_one_letter_code
_entity_poly.pdbx_strand_id
1 'polypeptide(L)'
;MTQEKEQEQFISYITERQTHEGQMAVADFLRKYADRYHNSDFISSDPVQFPHRYHSKADIEISAFLTAFLSFGARPQILKAAERLDSIMHRQPLQYVLSGNWKIDFCGEESFYRTV
;
A
#
# COMPACT_ATOMS: atom_id res chain seq x y z
N MET A 1 -17.84 9.49 -10.93
CA MET A 1 -17.15 10.76 -10.61
C MET A 1 -15.66 10.54 -10.77
N THR A 2 -14.95 11.43 -11.46
CA THR A 2 -13.50 11.32 -11.63
C THR A 2 -12.78 11.73 -10.34
N GLN A 3 -11.58 11.22 -10.15
CA GLN A 3 -10.74 11.54 -9.00
C GLN A 3 -10.47 13.06 -8.88
N GLU A 4 -10.31 13.75 -10.00
CA GLU A 4 -10.11 15.19 -10.07
C GLU A 4 -11.31 15.97 -9.51
N LYS A 5 -12.54 15.60 -9.90
CA LYS A 5 -13.76 16.20 -9.37
C LYS A 5 -13.92 15.96 -7.86
N GLU A 6 -13.52 14.81 -7.38
CA GLU A 6 -13.54 14.49 -5.96
C GLU A 6 -12.57 15.39 -5.18
N GLN A 7 -11.37 15.64 -5.73
CA GLN A 7 -10.40 16.55 -5.13
C GLN A 7 -10.87 18.00 -5.13
N GLU A 8 -11.44 18.48 -6.22
CA GLU A 8 -12.02 19.82 -6.30
C GLU A 8 -13.14 20.00 -5.28
N GLN A 9 -14.00 19.01 -5.15
CA GLN A 9 -15.08 19.05 -4.17
C GLN A 9 -14.55 19.09 -2.74
N PHE A 10 -13.50 18.32 -2.43
CA PHE A 10 -12.85 18.33 -1.13
C PHE A 10 -12.21 19.69 -0.81
N ILE A 11 -11.49 20.27 -1.77
CA ILE A 11 -10.87 21.59 -1.63
C ILE A 11 -11.94 22.66 -1.41
N SER A 12 -13.05 22.61 -2.11
CA SER A 12 -14.18 23.51 -1.94
C SER A 12 -14.71 23.47 -0.50
N TYR A 13 -14.86 22.30 0.09
CA TYR A 13 -15.30 22.16 1.47
C TYR A 13 -14.30 22.78 2.46
N ILE A 14 -13.01 22.64 2.21
CA ILE A 14 -11.97 23.20 3.10
C ILE A 14 -11.90 24.71 2.99
N THR A 15 -11.97 25.27 1.76
CA THR A 15 -11.75 26.70 1.51
C THR A 15 -12.96 27.57 1.81
N GLU A 16 -14.17 27.08 1.59
CA GLU A 16 -15.40 27.88 1.71
C GLU A 16 -15.95 27.96 3.12
N ARG A 17 -15.53 27.08 4.05
CA ARG A 17 -16.27 26.92 5.30
C ARG A 17 -15.38 26.74 6.53
N GLN A 18 -15.11 27.82 7.21
CA GLN A 18 -14.59 27.80 8.57
C GLN A 18 -15.72 27.87 9.63
N THR A 19 -16.95 27.59 9.22
CA THR A 19 -18.10 27.53 10.09
C THR A 19 -18.30 26.11 10.65
N HIS A 20 -19.11 25.99 11.71
CA HIS A 20 -19.47 24.69 12.29
C HIS A 20 -20.11 23.76 11.24
N GLU A 21 -20.99 24.30 10.40
CA GLU A 21 -21.63 23.55 9.30
C GLU A 21 -20.62 23.05 8.27
N GLY A 22 -19.63 23.87 7.94
CA GLY A 22 -18.55 23.50 7.04
C GLY A 22 -17.67 22.37 7.59
N GLN A 23 -17.38 22.41 8.87
CA GLN A 23 -16.63 21.34 9.54
C GLN A 23 -17.41 20.03 9.55
N MET A 24 -18.72 20.07 9.76
CA MET A 24 -19.57 18.88 9.67
C MET A 24 -19.62 18.32 8.25
N ALA A 25 -19.68 19.19 7.24
CA ALA A 25 -19.65 18.76 5.84
C ALA A 25 -18.33 18.05 5.47
N VAL A 26 -17.20 18.58 5.96
CA VAL A 26 -15.88 17.93 5.78
C VAL A 26 -15.85 16.59 6.50
N ALA A 27 -16.35 16.51 7.72
CA ALA A 27 -16.39 15.27 8.49
C ALA A 27 -17.24 14.20 7.79
N ASP A 28 -18.39 14.57 7.25
CA ASP A 28 -19.26 13.66 6.51
C ASP A 28 -18.59 13.18 5.22
N PHE A 29 -17.90 14.06 4.50
CA PHE A 29 -17.14 13.72 3.32
C PHE A 29 -16.03 12.70 3.64
N LEU A 30 -15.27 12.94 4.70
CA LEU A 30 -14.19 12.03 5.14
C LEU A 30 -14.74 10.68 5.57
N ARG A 31 -15.86 10.64 6.30
CA ARG A 31 -16.49 9.37 6.68
C ARG A 31 -16.94 8.57 5.47
N LYS A 32 -17.52 9.23 4.49
CA LYS A 32 -17.95 8.57 3.24
C LYS A 32 -16.79 7.85 2.56
N TYR A 33 -15.62 8.52 2.46
CA TYR A 33 -14.45 7.91 1.85
C TYR A 33 -13.78 6.90 2.76
N ALA A 34 -13.79 7.11 4.07
CA ALA A 34 -13.30 6.13 5.02
C ALA A 34 -14.10 4.82 4.92
N ASP A 35 -15.42 4.91 4.88
CA ASP A 35 -16.29 3.73 4.73
C ASP A 35 -16.08 3.02 3.40
N ARG A 36 -15.81 3.78 2.33
CA ARG A 36 -15.57 3.22 1.00
C ARG A 36 -14.27 2.41 0.94
N TYR A 37 -13.22 2.84 1.61
CA TYR A 37 -11.89 2.25 1.50
C TYR A 37 -11.44 1.46 2.73
N HIS A 38 -12.03 1.71 3.89
CA HIS A 38 -11.70 1.01 5.13
C HIS A 38 -12.52 -0.26 5.29
N ASN A 39 -12.27 -1.24 4.42
CA ASN A 39 -12.96 -2.52 4.43
C ASN A 39 -12.04 -3.62 3.88
N SER A 40 -12.43 -4.88 4.10
CA SER A 40 -11.65 -6.04 3.68
C SER A 40 -11.54 -6.19 2.15
N ASP A 41 -12.50 -5.69 1.41
CA ASP A 41 -12.46 -5.76 -0.07
C ASP A 41 -11.34 -4.91 -0.64
N PHE A 42 -11.01 -3.78 0.00
CA PHE A 42 -9.89 -2.95 -0.39
C PHE A 42 -8.56 -3.70 -0.26
N ILE A 43 -8.38 -4.49 0.79
CA ILE A 43 -7.15 -5.23 1.08
C ILE A 43 -6.81 -6.18 -0.06
N SER A 44 -7.80 -6.87 -0.63
CA SER A 44 -7.58 -7.90 -1.64
C SER A 44 -7.00 -7.37 -2.96
N SER A 45 -7.20 -6.09 -3.26
CA SER A 45 -6.74 -5.45 -4.50
C SER A 45 -5.58 -4.48 -4.30
N ASP A 46 -5.14 -4.26 -3.07
CA ASP A 46 -4.11 -3.30 -2.72
C ASP A 46 -2.82 -3.99 -2.26
N PRO A 47 -1.63 -3.38 -2.47
CA PRO A 47 -0.38 -3.92 -1.95
C PRO A 47 -0.37 -4.15 -0.43
N VAL A 48 -1.21 -3.49 0.33
CA VAL A 48 -1.35 -3.72 1.78
C VAL A 48 -1.73 -5.16 2.12
N GLN A 49 -2.25 -5.93 1.14
CA GLN A 49 -2.52 -7.35 1.33
C GLN A 49 -1.30 -8.16 1.79
N PHE A 50 -0.10 -7.75 1.38
CA PHE A 50 1.12 -8.50 1.67
C PHE A 50 1.47 -8.49 3.16
N PRO A 51 1.57 -7.34 3.87
CA PRO A 51 1.78 -7.37 5.31
C PRO A 51 0.64 -8.05 6.09
N HIS A 52 -0.58 -8.05 5.56
CA HIS A 52 -1.70 -8.76 6.18
C HIS A 52 -1.58 -10.28 6.16
N ARG A 53 -0.66 -10.84 5.38
CA ARG A 53 -0.40 -12.29 5.34
C ARG A 53 0.34 -12.81 6.56
N TYR A 54 0.95 -11.90 7.35
CA TYR A 54 1.85 -12.26 8.43
C TYR A 54 1.23 -12.00 9.80
N HIS A 55 1.79 -12.65 10.82
CA HIS A 55 1.27 -12.58 12.19
C HIS A 55 2.31 -12.04 13.19
N SER A 56 3.61 -12.28 12.95
CA SER A 56 4.64 -11.72 13.82
C SER A 56 4.89 -10.26 13.47
N LYS A 57 5.16 -9.45 14.48
CA LYS A 57 5.43 -8.02 14.31
C LYS A 57 6.59 -7.76 13.33
N ALA A 58 7.68 -8.50 13.47
CA ALA A 58 8.85 -8.34 12.63
C ALA A 58 8.55 -8.65 11.16
N ASP A 59 7.84 -9.74 10.88
CA ASP A 59 7.44 -10.10 9.52
C ASP A 59 6.51 -9.06 8.90
N ILE A 60 5.55 -8.57 9.68
CA ILE A 60 4.61 -7.53 9.23
C ILE A 60 5.38 -6.24 8.88
N GLU A 61 6.29 -5.81 9.73
CA GLU A 61 7.05 -4.59 9.52
C GLU A 61 7.96 -4.69 8.29
N ILE A 62 8.67 -5.79 8.12
CA ILE A 62 9.53 -6.02 6.95
C ILE A 62 8.71 -6.07 5.68
N SER A 63 7.63 -6.83 5.68
CA SER A 63 6.74 -6.93 4.53
C SER A 63 6.14 -5.57 4.17
N ALA A 64 5.66 -4.82 5.14
CA ALA A 64 5.10 -3.49 4.93
C ALA A 64 6.12 -2.52 4.33
N PHE A 65 7.33 -2.50 4.86
CA PHE A 65 8.41 -1.65 4.37
C PHE A 65 8.78 -1.98 2.91
N LEU A 66 9.01 -3.25 2.63
CA LEU A 66 9.40 -3.69 1.29
C LEU A 66 8.28 -3.47 0.28
N THR A 67 7.05 -3.75 0.65
CA THR A 67 5.88 -3.53 -0.21
C THR A 67 5.70 -2.04 -0.52
N ALA A 68 5.84 -1.17 0.48
CA ALA A 68 5.78 0.27 0.27
C ALA A 68 6.90 0.75 -0.67
N PHE A 69 8.10 0.22 -0.52
CA PHE A 69 9.23 0.53 -1.37
C PHE A 69 9.00 0.14 -2.83
N LEU A 70 8.30 -0.97 -3.08
CA LEU A 70 7.98 -1.45 -4.42
C LEU A 70 6.75 -0.77 -5.04
N SER A 71 6.03 0.08 -4.29
CA SER A 71 4.76 0.66 -4.73
C SER A 71 4.95 1.84 -5.69
N PHE A 72 5.52 1.55 -6.86
CA PHE A 72 5.71 2.50 -7.96
C PHE A 72 5.04 2.00 -9.22
N GLY A 73 4.31 2.87 -9.90
CA GLY A 73 3.72 2.57 -11.20
C GLY A 73 2.34 1.96 -11.10
N ALA A 74 1.99 1.14 -12.09
CA ALA A 74 0.67 0.54 -12.18
C ALA A 74 0.44 -0.53 -11.12
N ARG A 75 -0.74 -0.56 -10.53
CA ARG A 75 -1.10 -1.51 -9.47
C ARG A 75 -0.85 -2.98 -9.84
N PRO A 76 -1.20 -3.46 -11.05
CA PRO A 76 -0.91 -4.85 -11.40
C PRO A 76 0.58 -5.20 -11.37
N GLN A 77 1.45 -4.28 -11.76
CA GLN A 77 2.90 -4.48 -11.69
C GLN A 77 3.41 -4.47 -10.25
N ILE A 78 2.88 -3.61 -9.41
CA ILE A 78 3.21 -3.57 -7.99
C ILE A 78 2.85 -4.90 -7.33
N LEU A 79 1.66 -5.42 -7.60
CA LEU A 79 1.21 -6.68 -7.04
C LEU A 79 2.09 -7.85 -7.51
N LYS A 80 2.50 -7.86 -8.78
CA LYS A 80 3.43 -8.88 -9.30
C LYS A 80 4.80 -8.81 -8.62
N ALA A 81 5.35 -7.61 -8.49
CA ALA A 81 6.66 -7.41 -7.86
C ALA A 81 6.63 -7.86 -6.40
N ALA A 82 5.61 -7.47 -5.67
CA ALA A 82 5.44 -7.83 -4.26
C ALA A 82 5.23 -9.34 -4.08
N GLU A 83 4.43 -9.96 -4.95
CA GLU A 83 4.22 -11.42 -4.93
C GLU A 83 5.50 -12.18 -5.22
N ARG A 84 6.28 -11.72 -6.18
CA ARG A 84 7.58 -12.31 -6.49
C ARG A 84 8.54 -12.21 -5.31
N LEU A 85 8.62 -11.06 -4.68
CA LEU A 85 9.47 -10.86 -3.51
C LEU A 85 9.03 -11.75 -2.35
N ASP A 86 7.74 -11.83 -2.11
CA ASP A 86 7.16 -12.68 -1.07
C ASP A 86 7.53 -14.16 -1.28
N SER A 87 7.49 -14.61 -2.53
CA SER A 87 7.90 -15.97 -2.92
C SER A 87 9.41 -16.21 -2.74
N ILE A 88 10.24 -15.23 -3.09
CA ILE A 88 11.70 -15.31 -2.90
C ILE A 88 12.03 -15.43 -1.42
N MET A 89 11.32 -14.71 -0.56
CA MET A 89 11.49 -14.78 0.89
C MET A 89 10.88 -16.04 1.52
N HIS A 90 10.26 -16.91 0.72
CA HIS A 90 9.55 -18.11 1.19
C HIS A 90 8.50 -17.79 2.26
N ARG A 91 7.88 -16.61 2.18
CA ARG A 91 6.91 -16.09 3.15
C ARG A 91 7.45 -16.05 4.58
N GLN A 92 8.75 -15.84 4.72
CA GLN A 92 9.45 -15.70 6.00
C GLN A 92 10.38 -14.49 5.95
N PRO A 93 9.83 -13.24 5.98
CA PRO A 93 10.64 -12.04 5.81
C PRO A 93 11.80 -11.90 6.79
N LEU A 94 11.56 -12.10 8.08
CA LEU A 94 12.59 -11.99 9.10
C LEU A 94 13.69 -13.04 8.90
N GLN A 95 13.32 -14.28 8.69
CA GLN A 95 14.26 -15.37 8.45
C GLN A 95 15.09 -15.12 7.21
N TYR A 96 14.47 -14.61 6.17
CA TYR A 96 15.16 -14.28 4.92
C TYR A 96 16.22 -13.20 5.12
N VAL A 97 15.89 -12.11 5.83
CA VAL A 97 16.82 -11.03 6.13
C VAL A 97 17.98 -11.55 6.97
N LEU A 98 17.71 -12.34 8.01
CA LEU A 98 18.72 -12.87 8.91
C LEU A 98 19.63 -13.92 8.23
N SER A 99 19.08 -14.69 7.29
CA SER A 99 19.86 -15.73 6.58
C SER A 99 20.95 -15.16 5.67
N GLY A 100 20.77 -13.93 5.20
CA GLY A 100 21.68 -13.33 4.23
C GLY A 100 21.54 -13.88 2.80
N ASN A 101 20.56 -14.72 2.52
CA ASN A 101 20.32 -15.27 1.18
C ASN A 101 20.03 -14.19 0.14
N TRP A 102 19.56 -13.04 0.58
CA TRP A 102 19.34 -11.89 -0.29
C TRP A 102 20.61 -11.44 -1.01
N LYS A 103 21.79 -11.69 -0.45
CA LYS A 103 23.08 -11.36 -1.09
C LYS A 103 23.30 -12.17 -2.36
N ILE A 104 22.78 -13.40 -2.41
CA ILE A 104 22.87 -14.28 -3.57
C ILE A 104 21.74 -14.00 -4.54
N ASP A 105 20.52 -13.87 -4.04
CA ASP A 105 19.31 -13.72 -4.87
C ASP A 105 19.28 -12.37 -5.60
N PHE A 106 19.92 -11.33 -5.05
CA PHE A 106 19.93 -9.98 -5.62
C PHE A 106 21.34 -9.49 -5.97
N CYS A 107 22.25 -10.38 -6.32
CA CYS A 107 23.64 -10.04 -6.65
C CYS A 107 23.83 -9.54 -8.09
N GLY A 108 22.81 -9.61 -8.94
CA GLY A 108 22.86 -9.19 -10.34
C GLY A 108 22.72 -7.67 -10.50
N GLU A 109 23.19 -7.15 -11.65
CA GLU A 109 23.03 -5.73 -12.01
C GLU A 109 21.62 -5.41 -12.50
N GLU A 110 20.80 -6.41 -12.80
CA GLU A 110 19.45 -6.20 -13.27
C GLU A 110 18.51 -5.72 -12.16
N SER A 111 17.71 -4.72 -12.51
CA SER A 111 16.68 -4.24 -11.60
C SER A 111 15.63 -5.33 -11.35
N PHE A 112 15.37 -5.63 -10.09
CA PHE A 112 14.30 -6.55 -9.69
C PHE A 112 12.96 -6.17 -10.34
N TYR A 113 12.67 -4.89 -10.39
CA TYR A 113 11.42 -4.36 -10.95
C TYR A 113 11.28 -4.62 -12.46
N ARG A 114 12.39 -4.65 -13.19
CA ARG A 114 12.40 -4.94 -14.62
C ARG A 114 12.08 -6.39 -14.94
N THR A 115 12.45 -7.31 -14.06
CA THR A 115 12.27 -8.74 -14.29
C THR A 115 10.86 -9.23 -13.98
N VAL A 116 10.05 -8.36 -13.45
CA VAL A 116 8.64 -8.59 -13.17
C VAL A 116 7.77 -8.02 -14.27
#